data_27845b2873b14e38eb0824700702ecc5
#
_entry.id   27845b2873b14e38eb0824700702ecc5
#
_cell.length_a   1.000
_cell.length_b   1.000
_cell.length_c   1.000
_cell.angle_alpha   90.00
_cell.angle_beta   90.00
_cell.angle_gamma   90.00
#
_symmetry.space_group_name_H-M   'P 1'
#
loop_
_entity.id
_entity.type
_entity.pdbx_description
1 polymer ?
#
loop_
_entity_poly.entity_id
_entity_poly.type
_entity_poly.pdbx_seq_one_letter_code
_entity_poly.pdbx_strand_id
1 'polypeptide(L)'
;MKERINWIDWAKALAVMTVVYCHLPQSQEWFYFRYLQSVIIVIFFFLSGYLKKDRGSDKENWMKYWYGLILPYIVYNAIVYPYWLIKYIMLNNGLPDLTSALRPIFGALLFQHENAFCEPLDGPLWYLPAILIMHVTIDLCRKTRRQHLIMITLCIVSFFLYAANKYWYFAPDLTPMGVMRNLPYYYVGYVMGQKHWFRGICFKYPVRPHHRPSCR
;
A
#
# COMPACT_ATOMS: atom_id res chain seq x y z
N MET A 1 4.56 9.35 -26.29
CA MET A 1 3.45 8.78 -25.51
C MET A 1 4.00 7.65 -24.63
N LYS A 2 3.65 7.59 -23.34
CA LYS A 2 4.02 6.42 -22.50
C LYS A 2 3.20 5.23 -22.95
N GLU A 3 3.84 4.14 -23.36
CA GLU A 3 3.14 2.88 -23.58
C GLU A 3 2.43 2.45 -22.29
N ARG A 4 1.12 2.30 -22.39
CA ARG A 4 0.27 1.85 -21.28
C ARG A 4 0.42 0.33 -21.17
N ILE A 5 0.79 -0.15 -19.99
CA ILE A 5 1.00 -1.58 -19.75
C ILE A 5 -0.31 -2.18 -19.26
N ASN A 6 -1.12 -2.67 -20.19
CA ASN A 6 -2.48 -3.12 -19.94
C ASN A 6 -2.61 -4.17 -18.82
N TRP A 7 -1.68 -5.12 -18.71
CA TRP A 7 -1.76 -6.15 -17.68
C TRP A 7 -1.65 -5.61 -16.24
N ILE A 8 -0.94 -4.49 -16.04
CA ILE A 8 -0.85 -3.83 -14.73
C ILE A 8 -2.19 -3.22 -14.35
N ASP A 9 -2.87 -2.60 -15.32
CA ASP A 9 -4.19 -2.02 -15.07
C ASP A 9 -5.21 -3.11 -14.72
N TRP A 10 -5.17 -4.26 -15.41
CA TRP A 10 -5.98 -5.43 -15.07
C TRP A 10 -5.64 -5.99 -13.68
N ALA A 11 -4.36 -6.15 -13.36
CA ALA A 11 -3.94 -6.64 -12.06
C ALA A 11 -4.40 -5.72 -10.92
N LYS A 12 -4.32 -4.40 -11.11
CA LYS A 12 -4.84 -3.43 -10.13
C LYS A 12 -6.36 -3.50 -10.00
N ALA A 13 -7.08 -3.60 -11.11
CA ALA A 13 -8.54 -3.70 -11.09
C ALA A 13 -9.01 -4.94 -10.34
N LEU A 14 -8.45 -6.11 -10.65
CA LEU A 14 -8.72 -7.35 -9.95
C LEU A 14 -8.35 -7.26 -8.46
N ALA A 15 -7.21 -6.64 -8.16
CA ALA A 15 -6.78 -6.44 -6.79
C ALA A 15 -7.75 -5.56 -6.00
N VAL A 16 -8.21 -4.45 -6.56
CA VAL A 16 -9.21 -3.57 -5.92
C VAL A 16 -10.55 -4.30 -5.74
N MET A 17 -11.04 -5.01 -6.76
CA MET A 17 -12.28 -5.80 -6.66
C MET A 17 -12.19 -6.83 -5.54
N THR A 18 -11.05 -7.52 -5.40
CA THR A 18 -10.85 -8.50 -4.34
C THR A 18 -10.78 -7.84 -2.96
N VAL A 19 -10.15 -6.65 -2.84
CA VAL A 19 -10.18 -5.88 -1.58
C VAL A 19 -11.62 -5.55 -1.19
N VAL A 20 -12.41 -5.01 -2.12
CA VAL A 20 -13.83 -4.69 -1.86
C VAL A 20 -14.59 -5.96 -1.43
N TYR A 21 -14.40 -7.07 -2.14
CA TYR A 21 -15.00 -8.36 -1.80
C TYR A 21 -14.63 -8.81 -0.39
N CYS A 22 -13.35 -8.69 0.00
CA CYS A 22 -12.86 -9.06 1.33
C CYS A 22 -13.41 -8.18 2.47
N HIS A 23 -14.00 -7.04 2.17
CA HIS A 23 -14.63 -6.16 3.16
C HIS A 23 -16.16 -6.38 3.27
N LEU A 24 -16.74 -7.27 2.47
CA LEU A 24 -18.14 -7.64 2.60
C LEU A 24 -18.33 -8.56 3.82
N PRO A 25 -19.35 -8.35 4.66
CA PRO A 25 -19.54 -9.11 5.90
C PRO A 25 -19.59 -10.63 5.69
N GLN A 26 -20.25 -11.08 4.63
CA GLN A 26 -20.42 -12.51 4.30
C GLN A 26 -19.13 -13.20 3.82
N SER A 27 -18.15 -12.42 3.32
CA SER A 27 -16.91 -13.02 2.78
C SER A 27 -16.05 -13.67 3.87
N GLN A 28 -16.18 -13.22 5.12
CA GLN A 28 -15.37 -13.71 6.24
C GLN A 28 -15.66 -15.16 6.62
N GLU A 29 -16.82 -15.68 6.28
CA GLU A 29 -17.23 -17.09 6.53
C GLU A 29 -16.58 -18.07 5.56
N TRP A 30 -16.03 -17.60 4.46
CA TRP A 30 -15.47 -18.45 3.42
C TRP A 30 -14.06 -18.88 3.77
N PHE A 31 -13.74 -20.18 3.64
CA PHE A 31 -12.43 -20.73 4.03
C PHE A 31 -11.25 -20.14 3.28
N TYR A 32 -11.44 -19.69 2.04
CA TYR A 32 -10.40 -19.05 1.22
C TYR A 32 -10.25 -17.55 1.45
N PHE A 33 -11.08 -16.93 2.30
CA PHE A 33 -11.03 -15.50 2.60
C PHE A 33 -9.63 -15.06 3.07
N ARG A 34 -9.08 -15.74 4.07
CA ARG A 34 -7.73 -15.42 4.61
C ARG A 34 -6.64 -15.56 3.56
N TYR A 35 -6.79 -16.52 2.66
CA TYR A 35 -5.86 -16.76 1.57
C TYR A 35 -5.91 -15.62 0.54
N LEU A 36 -7.10 -15.25 0.09
CA LEU A 36 -7.30 -14.14 -0.84
C LEU A 36 -6.77 -12.82 -0.26
N GLN A 37 -7.09 -12.51 0.99
CA GLN A 37 -6.60 -11.30 1.66
C GLN A 37 -5.07 -11.25 1.71
N SER A 38 -4.41 -12.37 2.00
CA SER A 38 -2.95 -12.43 2.03
C SER A 38 -2.32 -12.23 0.66
N VAL A 39 -2.87 -12.87 -0.38
CA VAL A 39 -2.36 -12.77 -1.76
C VAL A 39 -2.53 -11.37 -2.32
N ILE A 40 -3.66 -10.72 -2.07
CA ILE A 40 -3.95 -9.39 -2.61
C ILE A 40 -3.00 -8.34 -2.08
N ILE A 41 -2.69 -8.39 -0.78
CA ILE A 41 -1.73 -7.47 -0.15
C ILE A 41 -0.35 -7.60 -0.82
N VAL A 42 0.10 -8.83 -1.04
CA VAL A 42 1.37 -9.12 -1.72
C VAL A 42 1.39 -8.55 -3.14
N ILE A 43 0.30 -8.73 -3.90
CA ILE A 43 0.18 -8.19 -5.27
C ILE A 43 0.30 -6.67 -5.27
N PHE A 44 -0.37 -5.97 -4.35
CA PHE A 44 -0.28 -4.51 -4.26
C PHE A 44 1.14 -4.02 -3.99
N PHE A 45 1.85 -4.63 -3.04
CA PHE A 45 3.24 -4.26 -2.75
C PHE A 45 4.18 -4.59 -3.90
N PHE A 46 4.00 -5.75 -4.53
CA PHE A 46 4.77 -6.14 -5.71
C PHE A 46 4.57 -5.15 -6.86
N LEU A 47 3.32 -4.81 -7.20
CA LEU A 47 3.01 -3.84 -8.27
C LEU A 47 3.56 -2.44 -7.95
N SER A 48 3.51 -2.03 -6.70
CA SER A 48 4.07 -0.74 -6.27
C SER A 48 5.58 -0.70 -6.45
N GLY A 49 6.29 -1.78 -6.11
CA GLY A 49 7.70 -1.93 -6.38
C GLY A 49 8.01 -1.95 -7.88
N TYR A 50 7.26 -2.73 -8.66
CA TYR A 50 7.43 -2.84 -10.12
C TYR A 50 7.26 -1.51 -10.84
N LEU A 51 6.34 -0.67 -10.38
CA LEU A 51 6.07 0.63 -10.97
C LEU A 51 7.01 1.74 -10.50
N LYS A 52 7.78 1.50 -9.44
CA LYS A 52 8.74 2.47 -8.95
C LYS A 52 9.82 2.71 -10.01
N LYS A 53 9.91 3.95 -10.47
CA LYS A 53 10.92 4.38 -11.44
C LYS A 53 11.95 5.25 -10.76
N ASP A 54 13.21 4.92 -11.01
CA ASP A 54 14.34 5.71 -10.58
C ASP A 54 14.57 6.88 -11.55
N ARG A 55 13.73 7.89 -11.47
CA ARG A 55 13.80 9.06 -12.34
C ARG A 55 13.68 10.34 -11.54
N GLY A 56 14.59 11.27 -11.82
CA GLY A 56 14.57 12.62 -11.30
C GLY A 56 15.44 12.86 -10.06
N SER A 57 15.45 14.07 -9.60
CA SER A 57 16.13 14.50 -8.38
C SER A 57 15.38 14.02 -7.14
N ASP A 58 16.06 14.01 -5.99
CA ASP A 58 15.43 13.69 -4.70
C ASP A 58 14.20 14.58 -4.45
N LYS A 59 14.28 15.87 -4.83
CA LYS A 59 13.17 16.83 -4.70
C LYS A 59 11.94 16.43 -5.52
N GLU A 60 12.14 15.97 -6.76
CA GLU A 60 11.03 15.51 -7.61
C GLU A 60 10.36 14.25 -7.06
N ASN A 61 11.16 13.33 -6.49
CA ASN A 61 10.63 12.12 -5.85
C ASN A 61 9.82 12.49 -4.61
N TRP A 62 10.31 13.41 -3.76
CA TRP A 62 9.57 13.90 -2.60
C TRP A 62 8.24 14.55 -2.98
N MET A 63 8.21 15.38 -4.02
CA MET A 63 6.97 15.99 -4.51
C MET A 63 5.95 14.91 -4.95
N LYS A 64 6.42 13.85 -5.62
CA LYS A 64 5.53 12.72 -5.99
C LYS A 64 5.00 11.97 -4.77
N TYR A 65 5.83 11.75 -3.75
CA TYR A 65 5.38 11.11 -2.51
C TYR A 65 4.39 12.00 -1.74
N TRP A 66 4.65 13.29 -1.70
CA TRP A 66 3.75 14.24 -1.07
C TRP A 66 2.35 14.20 -1.70
N TYR A 67 2.26 14.43 -3.01
CA TYR A 67 0.96 14.47 -3.69
C TYR A 67 0.34 13.08 -3.93
N GLY A 68 1.14 12.04 -4.06
CA GLY A 68 0.65 10.69 -4.36
C GLY A 68 0.34 9.82 -3.15
N LEU A 69 0.95 10.09 -2.00
CA LEU A 69 0.84 9.25 -0.80
C LEU A 69 0.46 10.04 0.44
N ILE A 70 1.22 11.10 0.78
CA ILE A 70 1.02 11.82 2.04
C ILE A 70 -0.27 12.64 2.01
N LEU A 71 -0.47 13.45 0.98
CA LEU A 71 -1.67 14.27 0.86
C LEU A 71 -2.96 13.43 0.81
N PRO A 72 -3.08 12.37 -0.01
CA PRO A 72 -4.23 11.47 0.05
C PRO A 72 -4.44 10.86 1.43
N TYR A 73 -3.37 10.43 2.10
CA TYR A 73 -3.47 9.89 3.46
C TYR A 73 -4.09 10.88 4.44
N ILE A 74 -3.63 12.13 4.43
CA ILE A 74 -4.15 13.19 5.29
C ILE A 74 -5.63 13.49 4.94
N VAL A 75 -5.95 13.66 3.66
CA VAL A 75 -7.30 13.98 3.19
C VAL A 75 -8.30 12.88 3.56
N TYR A 76 -7.95 11.61 3.33
CA TYR A 76 -8.85 10.50 3.69
C TYR A 76 -9.08 10.40 5.19
N ASN A 77 -8.04 10.55 6.02
CA ASN A 77 -8.22 10.59 7.47
C ASN A 77 -9.12 11.77 7.90
N ALA A 78 -8.95 12.94 7.29
CA ALA A 78 -9.79 14.11 7.57
C ALA A 78 -11.26 13.91 7.15
N ILE A 79 -11.53 13.15 6.08
CA ILE A 79 -12.89 12.82 5.64
C ILE A 79 -13.52 11.75 6.54
N VAL A 80 -12.74 10.74 6.96
CA VAL A 80 -13.27 9.64 7.77
C VAL A 80 -13.50 10.05 9.22
N TYR A 81 -12.76 11.02 9.75
CA TYR A 81 -12.89 11.46 11.12
C TYR A 81 -14.31 11.97 11.50
N PRO A 82 -14.98 12.84 10.73
CA PRO A 82 -16.38 13.19 10.99
C PRO A 82 -17.34 12.00 10.98
N TYR A 83 -17.14 11.04 10.07
CA TYR A 83 -17.93 9.80 10.04
C TYR A 83 -17.74 8.98 11.32
N TRP A 84 -16.48 8.83 11.78
CA TRP A 84 -16.18 8.18 13.05
C TRP A 84 -16.85 8.90 14.23
N LEU A 85 -16.82 10.24 14.26
CA LEU A 85 -17.45 11.03 15.30
C LEU A 85 -18.97 10.82 15.36
N ILE A 86 -19.63 10.83 14.21
CA ILE A 86 -21.08 10.55 14.12
C ILE A 86 -21.38 9.14 14.63
N LYS A 87 -20.62 8.15 14.18
CA LYS A 87 -20.77 6.76 14.63
C LYS A 87 -20.57 6.64 16.14
N TYR A 88 -19.56 7.30 16.70
CA TYR A 88 -19.30 7.30 18.14
C TYR A 88 -20.49 7.87 18.94
N ILE A 89 -21.02 9.02 18.51
CA ILE A 89 -22.19 9.65 19.17
C ILE A 89 -23.42 8.73 19.12
N MET A 90 -23.66 8.09 17.97
CA MET A 90 -24.81 7.17 17.82
C MET A 90 -24.69 5.93 18.71
N LEU A 91 -23.48 5.40 18.89
CA LEU A 91 -23.27 4.18 19.67
C LEU A 91 -23.23 4.44 21.18
N ASN A 92 -22.70 5.58 21.61
CA ASN A 92 -22.50 5.91 23.03
C ASN A 92 -23.52 6.90 23.58
N ASN A 93 -24.47 7.35 22.76
CA ASN A 93 -25.51 8.36 23.16
C ASN A 93 -24.91 9.64 23.75
N GLY A 94 -23.71 10.05 23.35
CA GLY A 94 -23.03 11.23 23.86
C GLY A 94 -21.79 11.62 23.07
N LEU A 95 -21.32 12.85 23.28
CA LEU A 95 -20.07 13.32 22.66
C LEU A 95 -18.88 12.64 23.32
N PRO A 96 -17.80 12.30 22.53
CA PRO A 96 -16.56 11.81 23.10
C PRO A 96 -15.92 12.86 24.02
N ASP A 97 -15.30 12.43 25.09
CA ASP A 97 -14.38 13.27 25.85
C ASP A 97 -13.15 13.61 24.99
N LEU A 98 -12.40 14.64 25.38
CA LEU A 98 -11.26 15.13 24.61
C LEU A 98 -10.24 14.01 24.33
N THR A 99 -10.00 13.13 25.29
CA THR A 99 -9.06 12.02 25.15
C THR A 99 -9.53 11.03 24.07
N SER A 100 -10.80 10.64 24.10
CA SER A 100 -11.39 9.73 23.11
C SER A 100 -11.45 10.37 21.73
N ALA A 101 -11.71 11.67 21.62
CA ALA A 101 -11.72 12.39 20.36
C ALA A 101 -10.32 12.49 19.72
N LEU A 102 -9.27 12.63 20.52
CA LEU A 102 -7.90 12.74 20.02
C LEU A 102 -7.26 11.39 19.68
N ARG A 103 -7.70 10.29 20.30
CA ARG A 103 -7.13 8.94 20.04
C ARG A 103 -7.04 8.56 18.55
N PRO A 104 -8.10 8.68 17.73
CA PRO A 104 -8.01 8.32 16.31
C PRO A 104 -7.03 9.20 15.53
N ILE A 105 -6.89 10.47 15.91
CA ILE A 105 -5.94 11.40 15.29
C ILE A 105 -4.51 10.96 15.60
N PHE A 106 -4.21 10.60 16.86
CA PHE A 106 -2.92 10.05 17.24
C PHE A 106 -2.65 8.71 16.54
N GLY A 107 -3.67 7.83 16.41
CA GLY A 107 -3.56 6.60 15.64
C GLY A 107 -3.16 6.84 14.19
N ALA A 108 -3.78 7.82 13.54
CA ALA A 108 -3.41 8.21 12.18
C ALA A 108 -1.97 8.77 12.11
N LEU A 109 -1.55 9.61 13.05
CA LEU A 109 -0.18 10.15 13.10
C LEU A 109 0.88 9.08 13.36
N LEU A 110 0.56 8.04 14.14
CA LEU A 110 1.44 6.91 14.42
C LEU A 110 1.39 5.82 13.33
N PHE A 111 0.67 6.05 12.24
CA PHE A 111 0.47 5.07 11.17
C PHE A 111 -0.04 3.71 11.69
N GLN A 112 -1.06 3.77 12.54
CA GLN A 112 -1.61 2.58 13.16
C GLN A 112 -2.36 1.73 12.14
N HIS A 113 -2.11 0.42 12.18
CA HIS A 113 -2.70 -0.57 11.28
C HIS A 113 -3.88 -1.30 11.93
N GLU A 114 -3.74 -1.68 13.19
CA GLU A 114 -4.75 -2.37 13.99
C GLU A 114 -4.95 -1.65 15.33
N ASN A 115 -5.85 -2.16 16.16
CA ASN A 115 -6.17 -1.59 17.46
C ASN A 115 -5.02 -1.76 18.49
N ALA A 116 -3.85 -1.16 18.22
CA ALA A 116 -2.72 -1.24 19.13
C ALA A 116 -2.83 -0.24 20.29
N PHE A 117 -3.08 1.03 20.00
CA PHE A 117 -3.21 2.11 20.97
C PHE A 117 -4.59 2.77 20.95
N CYS A 118 -5.23 2.78 19.79
CA CYS A 118 -6.54 3.33 19.55
C CYS A 118 -7.17 2.67 18.33
N GLU A 119 -8.47 2.80 18.19
CA GLU A 119 -9.18 2.31 17.03
C GLU A 119 -8.73 3.09 15.79
N PRO A 120 -8.26 2.43 14.71
CA PRO A 120 -7.86 3.13 13.50
C PRO A 120 -9.09 3.76 12.84
N LEU A 121 -8.92 4.95 12.26
CA LEU A 121 -9.99 5.64 11.54
C LEU A 121 -10.44 4.84 10.32
N ASP A 122 -9.49 4.28 9.59
CA ASP A 122 -9.75 3.45 8.41
C ASP A 122 -8.65 2.40 8.26
N GLY A 123 -9.05 1.12 8.37
CA GLY A 123 -8.11 0.00 8.27
C GLY A 123 -7.27 -0.02 7.00
N PRO A 124 -7.83 0.11 5.79
CA PRO A 124 -7.08 0.05 4.54
C PRO A 124 -6.02 1.14 4.33
N LEU A 125 -6.14 2.29 4.99
CA LEU A 125 -5.23 3.43 4.78
C LEU A 125 -3.77 3.19 5.20
N TRP A 126 -3.49 2.19 6.04
CA TRP A 126 -2.13 1.83 6.44
C TRP A 126 -1.20 1.52 5.25
N TYR A 127 -1.77 1.14 4.12
CA TYR A 127 -1.03 0.82 2.90
C TYR A 127 -0.26 2.04 2.32
N LEU A 128 -0.80 3.26 2.43
CA LEU A 128 -0.15 4.47 1.92
C LEU A 128 1.15 4.79 2.66
N PRO A 129 1.18 4.89 4.00
CA PRO A 129 2.44 5.08 4.73
C PRO A 129 3.39 3.88 4.59
N ALA A 130 2.88 2.65 4.45
CA ALA A 130 3.74 1.49 4.19
C ALA A 130 4.50 1.61 2.86
N ILE A 131 3.83 1.99 1.78
CA ILE A 131 4.49 2.24 0.49
C ILE A 131 5.48 3.40 0.59
N LEU A 132 5.12 4.48 1.29
CA LEU A 132 6.02 5.61 1.49
C LEU A 132 7.33 5.16 2.15
N ILE A 133 7.25 4.40 3.25
CA ILE A 133 8.42 3.87 3.94
C ILE A 133 9.27 3.01 2.98
N MET A 134 8.65 2.11 2.22
CA MET A 134 9.37 1.26 1.27
C MET A 134 10.03 2.06 0.13
N HIS A 135 9.35 3.10 -0.38
CA HIS A 135 9.91 3.98 -1.40
C HIS A 135 11.14 4.72 -0.88
N VAL A 136 11.04 5.31 0.32
CA VAL A 136 12.15 6.03 0.97
C VAL A 136 13.31 5.07 1.26
N THR A 137 13.03 3.86 1.75
CA THR A 137 14.05 2.84 2.01
C THR A 137 14.85 2.53 0.74
N ILE A 138 14.19 2.30 -0.40
CA ILE A 138 14.91 2.08 -1.67
C ILE A 138 15.71 3.32 -2.09
N ASP A 139 15.14 4.53 -1.98
CA ASP A 139 15.85 5.75 -2.38
C ASP A 139 17.10 6.00 -1.53
N LEU A 140 17.06 5.66 -0.25
CA LEU A 140 18.23 5.72 0.63
C LEU A 140 19.27 4.67 0.27
N CYS A 141 18.86 3.42 0.07
CA CYS A 141 19.77 2.33 -0.29
C CYS A 141 20.44 2.56 -1.66
N ARG A 142 19.72 3.17 -2.59
CA ARG A 142 20.22 3.46 -3.94
C ARG A 142 21.42 4.42 -3.97
N LYS A 143 21.56 5.28 -2.97
CA LYS A 143 22.73 6.16 -2.83
C LYS A 143 24.03 5.39 -2.56
N THR A 144 23.92 4.11 -2.22
CA THR A 144 25.06 3.27 -1.85
C THR A 144 25.43 2.33 -3.02
N ARG A 145 26.72 2.16 -3.27
CA ARG A 145 27.23 1.24 -4.32
C ARG A 145 26.73 -0.21 -4.13
N ARG A 146 26.47 -0.63 -2.90
CA ARG A 146 26.03 -2.00 -2.55
C ARG A 146 24.52 -2.09 -2.31
N GLN A 147 23.72 -1.29 -3.03
CA GLN A 147 22.27 -1.19 -2.82
C GLN A 147 21.54 -2.55 -2.75
N HIS A 148 21.87 -3.48 -3.67
CA HIS A 148 21.19 -4.79 -3.71
C HIS A 148 21.53 -5.65 -2.49
N LEU A 149 22.80 -5.64 -2.07
CA LEU A 149 23.21 -6.36 -0.85
C LEU A 149 22.49 -5.83 0.39
N ILE A 150 22.47 -4.51 0.56
CA ILE A 150 21.77 -3.86 1.68
C ILE A 150 20.28 -4.20 1.66
N MET A 151 19.62 -4.12 0.50
CA MET A 151 18.20 -4.43 0.39
C MET A 151 17.89 -5.89 0.68
N ILE A 152 18.71 -6.82 0.20
CA ILE A 152 18.55 -8.25 0.51
C ILE A 152 18.71 -8.49 2.01
N THR A 153 19.74 -7.90 2.64
CA THR A 153 19.95 -7.99 4.10
C THR A 153 18.74 -7.41 4.84
N LEU A 154 18.24 -6.23 4.44
CA LEU A 154 17.05 -5.63 5.05
C LEU A 154 15.81 -6.52 4.89
N CYS A 155 15.60 -7.15 3.74
CA CYS A 155 14.50 -8.08 3.54
C CYS A 155 14.59 -9.29 4.48
N ILE A 156 15.78 -9.88 4.62
CA ILE A 156 16.02 -11.03 5.51
C ILE A 156 15.78 -10.62 6.97
N VAL A 157 16.42 -9.53 7.43
CA VAL A 157 16.28 -9.03 8.80
C VAL A 157 14.83 -8.66 9.10
N SER A 158 14.13 -7.95 8.18
CA SER A 158 12.73 -7.58 8.35
C SER A 158 11.83 -8.81 8.49
N PHE A 159 12.05 -9.85 7.69
CA PHE A 159 11.27 -11.08 7.77
C PHE A 159 11.47 -11.79 9.12
N PHE A 160 12.71 -11.90 9.60
CA PHE A 160 12.98 -12.51 10.91
C PHE A 160 12.44 -11.67 12.07
N LEU A 161 12.55 -10.34 12.02
CA LEU A 161 11.97 -9.47 13.04
C LEU A 161 10.46 -9.58 13.08
N TYR A 162 9.79 -9.62 11.92
CA TYR A 162 8.35 -9.84 11.86
C TYR A 162 7.96 -11.20 12.45
N ALA A 163 8.66 -12.27 12.07
CA ALA A 163 8.43 -13.61 12.61
C ALA A 163 8.66 -13.65 14.14
N ALA A 164 9.74 -13.04 14.61
CA ALA A 164 10.04 -12.94 16.03
C ALA A 164 8.94 -12.16 16.79
N ASN A 165 8.47 -11.04 16.24
CA ASN A 165 7.38 -10.28 16.84
C ASN A 165 6.10 -11.09 16.97
N LYS A 166 5.81 -11.96 16.02
CA LYS A 166 4.64 -12.84 16.07
C LYS A 166 4.69 -13.86 17.22
N TYR A 167 5.88 -14.27 17.64
CA TYR A 167 6.06 -15.20 18.77
C TYR A 167 6.18 -14.48 20.11
N TRP A 168 6.89 -13.36 20.18
CA TRP A 168 7.21 -12.68 21.45
C TRP A 168 6.42 -11.41 21.72
N TYR A 169 5.65 -10.90 20.75
CA TYR A 169 4.81 -9.69 20.87
C TYR A 169 5.55 -8.49 21.49
N PHE A 170 6.81 -8.26 21.09
CA PHE A 170 7.63 -7.19 21.65
C PHE A 170 7.28 -5.80 21.10
N ALA A 171 6.56 -5.72 20.01
CA ALA A 171 6.12 -4.45 19.41
C ALA A 171 4.66 -4.52 18.96
N PRO A 172 3.92 -3.42 19.08
CA PRO A 172 2.53 -3.34 18.61
C PRO A 172 2.44 -3.43 17.08
N ASP A 173 1.26 -3.83 16.59
CA ASP A 173 1.01 -4.01 15.15
C ASP A 173 0.75 -2.66 14.48
N LEU A 174 1.83 -1.95 14.19
CA LEU A 174 1.84 -0.68 13.45
C LEU A 174 2.24 -0.92 11.99
N THR A 175 2.06 0.10 11.15
CA THR A 175 2.50 0.06 9.74
C THR A 175 3.92 -0.46 9.53
N PRO A 176 4.95 -0.15 10.36
CA PRO A 176 6.28 -0.76 10.22
C PRO A 176 6.28 -2.28 10.25
N MET A 177 5.40 -2.93 11.03
CA MET A 177 5.27 -4.40 11.00
C MET A 177 4.74 -4.91 9.67
N GLY A 178 3.74 -4.22 9.11
CA GLY A 178 3.24 -4.49 7.76
C GLY A 178 4.33 -4.29 6.69
N VAL A 179 5.17 -3.27 6.84
CA VAL A 179 6.35 -3.05 5.97
C VAL A 179 7.33 -4.21 6.08
N MET A 180 7.72 -4.62 7.28
CA MET A 180 8.66 -5.72 7.50
C MET A 180 8.21 -7.01 6.83
N ARG A 181 6.92 -7.35 6.93
CA ARG A 181 6.35 -8.52 6.28
C ARG A 181 6.40 -8.44 4.75
N ASN A 182 6.11 -7.27 4.18
CA ASN A 182 5.86 -7.12 2.75
C ASN A 182 7.05 -6.56 1.96
N LEU A 183 8.12 -6.12 2.63
CA LEU A 183 9.32 -5.57 2.00
C LEU A 183 9.96 -6.51 0.96
N PRO A 184 10.07 -7.84 1.19
CA PRO A 184 10.61 -8.75 0.17
C PRO A 184 9.82 -8.74 -1.14
N TYR A 185 8.49 -8.75 -1.06
CA TYR A 185 7.63 -8.75 -2.27
C TYR A 185 7.73 -7.44 -3.04
N TYR A 186 7.77 -6.32 -2.31
CA TYR A 186 7.99 -5.02 -2.90
C TYR A 186 9.35 -4.94 -3.60
N TYR A 187 10.42 -5.44 -2.97
CA TYR A 187 11.76 -5.43 -3.54
C TYR A 187 11.88 -6.32 -4.78
N VAL A 188 11.27 -7.50 -4.77
CA VAL A 188 11.19 -8.36 -5.97
C VAL A 188 10.50 -7.62 -7.11
N GLY A 189 9.36 -6.98 -6.84
CA GLY A 189 8.67 -6.14 -7.82
C GLY A 189 9.58 -5.03 -8.38
N TYR A 190 10.31 -4.33 -7.51
CA TYR A 190 11.25 -3.28 -7.90
C TYR A 190 12.35 -3.80 -8.85
N VAL A 191 13.02 -4.90 -8.50
CA VAL A 191 14.07 -5.50 -9.33
C VAL A 191 13.53 -5.94 -10.70
N MET A 192 12.36 -6.57 -10.73
CA MET A 192 11.71 -7.00 -11.97
C MET A 192 11.28 -5.82 -12.84
N GLY A 193 10.81 -4.72 -12.20
CA GLY A 193 10.46 -3.48 -12.88
C GLY A 193 11.67 -2.81 -13.54
N GLN A 194 12.83 -2.79 -12.87
CA GLN A 194 14.08 -2.25 -13.41
C GLN A 194 14.58 -3.06 -14.62
N LYS A 195 14.47 -4.38 -14.56
CA LYS A 195 14.88 -5.28 -15.65
C LYS A 195 13.84 -5.39 -16.78
N HIS A 196 12.72 -4.68 -16.67
CA HIS A 196 11.64 -4.70 -17.66
C HIS A 196 11.09 -6.11 -17.97
N TRP A 197 11.15 -7.03 -17.03
CA TRP A 197 10.77 -8.43 -17.22
C TRP A 197 9.31 -8.45 -17.68
N PHE A 198 8.43 -8.44 -17.80
CA PHE A 198 7.05 -8.46 -18.27
C PHE A 198 6.67 -7.44 -19.36
N ARG A 199 7.63 -6.66 -19.93
CA ARG A 199 7.28 -5.78 -21.05
C ARG A 199 6.93 -6.56 -22.33
N GLY A 200 7.41 -7.79 -22.48
CA GLY A 200 7.10 -8.65 -23.60
C GLY A 200 5.77 -9.41 -23.50
N ILE A 201 5.13 -9.45 -22.32
CA ILE A 201 3.81 -10.05 -22.14
C ILE A 201 2.75 -9.00 -22.47
N CYS A 202 2.79 -8.48 -23.68
CA CYS A 202 1.67 -7.78 -24.25
C CYS A 202 0.68 -8.84 -24.74
N PHE A 203 -0.46 -8.95 -24.08
CA PHE A 203 -1.66 -9.42 -24.79
C PHE A 203 -1.87 -8.45 -25.95
N LYS A 204 -1.43 -8.84 -27.13
CA LYS A 204 -1.77 -8.17 -28.38
C LYS A 204 -3.26 -8.37 -28.62
N TYR A 205 -4.07 -7.58 -27.96
CA TYR A 205 -5.41 -7.34 -28.51
C TYR A 205 -5.20 -6.44 -29.71
N PRO A 206 -5.62 -6.88 -30.93
CA PRO A 206 -5.61 -6.00 -32.07
C PRO A 206 -6.61 -4.87 -31.77
N VAL A 207 -6.11 -3.70 -31.38
CA VAL A 207 -6.91 -2.47 -31.42
C VAL A 207 -7.29 -2.29 -32.89
N ARG A 208 -8.55 -2.54 -33.24
CA ARG A 208 -9.06 -2.24 -34.59
C ARG A 208 -8.74 -0.77 -34.85
N PRO A 209 -8.03 -0.45 -35.94
CA PRO A 209 -7.83 0.95 -36.32
C PRO A 209 -9.20 1.56 -36.54
N HIS A 210 -9.56 2.58 -35.76
CA HIS A 210 -10.70 3.42 -36.06
C HIS A 210 -10.46 4.02 -37.46
N HIS A 211 -11.20 3.54 -38.45
CA HIS A 211 -11.35 4.22 -39.73
C HIS A 211 -11.83 5.64 -39.43
N ARG A 212 -10.95 6.60 -39.60
CA ARG A 212 -11.38 8.00 -39.76
C ARG A 212 -12.09 8.08 -41.10
N PRO A 213 -13.34 8.48 -41.15
CA PRO A 213 -13.96 8.81 -42.43
C PRO A 213 -13.18 9.99 -43.01
N SER A 214 -12.61 9.82 -44.21
CA SER A 214 -12.07 10.90 -45.01
C SER A 214 -13.22 11.80 -45.44
N CYS A 215 -13.35 12.97 -44.84
CA CYS A 215 -14.16 14.05 -45.43
C CYS A 215 -13.41 14.53 -46.69
N ARG A 216 -14.04 14.30 -47.84
CA ARG A 216 -13.80 15.06 -49.06
C ARG A 216 -14.61 16.37 -49.01
#